data_6c68b18018ab1c88a006d629cc9c0af8
#
_entry.id   6c68b18018ab1c88a006d629cc9c0af8
#
_cell.length_a   1.000
_cell.length_b   1.000
_cell.length_c   1.000
_cell.angle_alpha   90.00
_cell.angle_beta   90.00
_cell.angle_gamma   90.00
#
_symmetry.space_group_name_H-M   'P 1'
#
loop_
_entity.id
_entity.type
_entity.pdbx_description
1 polymer ?
#
loop_
_entity_poly.entity_id
_entity_poly.type
_entity_poly.pdbx_seq_one_letter_code
_entity_poly.pdbx_strand_id
1 'polypeptide(L)'
;MRIVSLFLSFLFVLSSFVSVQAQELTLEDIYKTRKYGQRGVASMRWMKDNISYSTLEMNREVGARDIVRYDVKSGQRSVLVPASNLMHEGEPVQIHDYIWSEDNTKMLVYTNSQRVWRDNTRGDYWLLDLQTGEFRQLGQGLDPSRMMFAKFSPAADKVAYVYYNNIYVEDLSTGERTQLTFDGSDEIINGNFDWVYEEELGIQDGFRWSPDGKSIAYWHSDTRGTGVFYMINNVDSIYSSVIPFPYPKAGTQNSAVKV
;
A
#
# COMPACT_ATOMS: atom_id res chain seq x y z
N MET A 1 -59.72 -13.49 41.14
CA MET A 1 -59.41 -13.75 39.73
C MET A 1 -59.65 -12.54 38.82
N ARG A 2 -60.67 -11.74 38.91
CA ARG A 2 -60.93 -10.59 37.99
C ARG A 2 -59.93 -9.43 38.11
N ILE A 3 -59.40 -9.13 39.30
CA ILE A 3 -58.42 -8.03 39.53
C ILE A 3 -57.05 -8.34 38.97
N VAL A 4 -56.57 -9.61 39.06
CA VAL A 4 -55.28 -10.04 38.52
C VAL A 4 -55.31 -9.99 36.98
N SER A 5 -56.43 -10.31 36.36
CA SER A 5 -56.60 -10.25 34.89
C SER A 5 -56.57 -8.81 34.36
N LEU A 6 -57.12 -7.84 35.12
CA LEU A 6 -57.05 -6.42 34.74
C LEU A 6 -55.63 -5.84 34.86
N PHE A 7 -54.83 -6.26 35.85
CA PHE A 7 -53.45 -5.83 36.03
C PHE A 7 -52.56 -6.39 34.94
N LEU A 8 -52.71 -7.65 34.53
CA LEU A 8 -51.98 -8.23 33.41
C LEU A 8 -52.30 -7.56 32.07
N SER A 9 -53.60 -7.22 31.84
CA SER A 9 -54.00 -6.51 30.62
C SER A 9 -53.44 -5.10 30.57
N PHE A 10 -53.33 -4.39 31.71
CA PHE A 10 -52.74 -3.06 31.80
C PHE A 10 -51.21 -3.08 31.60
N LEU A 11 -50.51 -4.13 32.08
CA LEU A 11 -49.08 -4.33 31.84
C LEU A 11 -48.78 -4.61 30.36
N PHE A 12 -49.67 -5.35 29.69
CA PHE A 12 -49.53 -5.66 28.26
C PHE A 12 -49.73 -4.43 27.36
N VAL A 13 -50.62 -3.54 27.74
CA VAL A 13 -50.86 -2.27 27.02
C VAL A 13 -49.72 -1.26 27.24
N LEU A 14 -49.06 -1.24 28.44
CA LEU A 14 -47.89 -0.40 28.66
C LEU A 14 -46.67 -0.86 27.92
N SER A 15 -46.50 -2.16 27.64
CA SER A 15 -45.37 -2.68 26.87
C SER A 15 -45.47 -2.38 25.37
N SER A 16 -46.61 -1.96 24.87
CA SER A 16 -46.85 -1.65 23.45
C SER A 16 -46.38 -0.25 23.04
N PHE A 17 -45.91 0.57 23.98
CA PHE A 17 -45.45 1.94 23.72
C PHE A 17 -43.93 2.11 23.80
N VAL A 18 -43.17 1.04 23.64
CA VAL A 18 -41.73 1.20 23.32
C VAL A 18 -41.66 1.63 21.86
N SER A 19 -41.80 2.92 21.61
CA SER A 19 -41.49 3.50 20.32
C SER A 19 -39.99 3.29 20.09
N VAL A 20 -39.64 2.29 19.28
CA VAL A 20 -38.31 2.21 18.69
C VAL A 20 -38.17 3.45 17.80
N GLN A 21 -37.56 4.50 18.31
CA GLN A 21 -37.16 5.61 17.47
C GLN A 21 -36.10 5.07 16.52
N ALA A 22 -36.50 4.86 15.28
CA ALA A 22 -35.54 4.60 14.22
C ALA A 22 -34.60 5.81 14.16
N GLN A 23 -33.33 5.58 14.36
CA GLN A 23 -32.34 6.63 14.26
C GLN A 23 -32.29 7.11 12.79
N GLU A 24 -32.57 8.38 12.57
CA GLU A 24 -32.46 8.97 11.23
C GLU A 24 -31.02 8.91 10.74
N LEU A 25 -30.83 8.37 9.54
CA LEU A 25 -29.54 8.29 8.90
C LEU A 25 -29.23 9.64 8.23
N THR A 26 -28.25 10.38 8.75
CA THR A 26 -27.86 11.67 8.19
C THR A 26 -26.61 11.57 7.33
N LEU A 27 -26.48 12.46 6.33
CA LEU A 27 -25.25 12.58 5.53
C LEU A 27 -24.04 12.93 6.41
N GLU A 28 -24.26 13.69 7.48
CA GLU A 28 -23.21 14.02 8.44
C GLU A 28 -22.69 12.79 9.17
N ASP A 29 -23.58 11.90 9.61
CA ASP A 29 -23.21 10.63 10.27
C ASP A 29 -22.43 9.70 9.33
N ILE A 30 -22.76 9.70 8.04
CA ILE A 30 -22.11 8.84 7.05
C ILE A 30 -20.71 9.41 6.65
N TYR A 31 -20.65 10.67 6.24
CA TYR A 31 -19.48 11.22 5.55
C TYR A 31 -18.55 12.03 6.46
N LYS A 32 -19.09 12.78 7.44
CA LYS A 32 -18.28 13.64 8.31
C LYS A 32 -17.81 12.93 9.58
N THR A 33 -18.72 12.36 10.33
CA THR A 33 -18.38 11.69 11.60
C THR A 33 -17.95 10.24 11.41
N ARG A 34 -18.24 9.65 10.24
CA ARG A 34 -18.02 8.22 9.94
C ARG A 34 -18.57 7.28 11.00
N LYS A 35 -19.71 7.63 11.61
CA LYS A 35 -20.35 6.91 12.72
C LYS A 35 -20.60 5.42 12.40
N TYR A 36 -20.89 5.13 11.14
CA TYR A 36 -21.14 3.78 10.64
C TYR A 36 -19.95 3.18 9.88
N GLY A 37 -18.78 3.82 9.98
CA GLY A 37 -17.57 3.34 9.33
C GLY A 37 -17.17 1.96 9.86
N GLN A 38 -16.91 1.03 8.95
CA GLN A 38 -16.39 -0.28 9.33
C GLN A 38 -14.97 -0.15 9.86
N ARG A 39 -14.66 -0.91 10.90
CA ARG A 39 -13.28 -1.12 11.33
C ARG A 39 -12.67 -2.15 10.38
N GLY A 40 -11.76 -1.70 9.52
CA GLY A 40 -10.98 -2.61 8.69
C GLY A 40 -10.00 -3.42 9.53
N VAL A 41 -9.63 -4.58 9.03
CA VAL A 41 -8.47 -5.32 9.54
C VAL A 41 -7.24 -4.66 8.93
N ALA A 42 -6.29 -4.27 9.77
CA ALA A 42 -5.03 -3.71 9.29
C ALA A 42 -4.27 -4.74 8.44
N SER A 43 -3.42 -4.26 7.56
CA SER A 43 -2.55 -5.09 6.72
C SER A 43 -1.73 -6.05 7.59
N MET A 44 -1.95 -7.36 7.44
CA MET A 44 -1.24 -8.40 8.19
C MET A 44 -0.13 -9.01 7.34
N ARG A 45 1.04 -9.22 7.94
CA ARG A 45 2.18 -9.90 7.32
C ARG A 45 2.57 -11.10 8.18
N TRP A 46 2.47 -12.29 7.63
CA TRP A 46 2.98 -13.50 8.29
C TRP A 46 4.48 -13.38 8.54
N MET A 47 4.91 -13.82 9.70
CA MET A 47 6.31 -13.89 10.05
C MET A 47 6.88 -15.28 9.78
N LYS A 48 8.20 -15.38 9.63
CA LYS A 48 8.90 -16.62 9.29
C LYS A 48 8.72 -17.74 10.34
N ASP A 49 8.37 -17.38 11.56
CA ASP A 49 8.09 -18.33 12.63
C ASP A 49 6.82 -19.18 12.44
N ASN A 50 5.98 -18.82 11.46
CA ASN A 50 4.70 -19.47 11.13
C ASN A 50 3.67 -19.54 12.29
N ILE A 51 3.88 -18.79 13.36
CA ILE A 51 2.99 -18.72 14.53
C ILE A 51 2.57 -17.30 14.87
N SER A 52 3.11 -16.31 14.17
CA SER A 52 2.80 -14.91 14.42
C SER A 52 2.62 -14.13 13.12
N TYR A 53 1.98 -12.97 13.25
CA TYR A 53 1.89 -11.98 12.20
C TYR A 53 2.27 -10.60 12.74
N SER A 54 2.73 -9.73 11.86
CA SER A 54 2.94 -8.33 12.15
C SER A 54 1.89 -7.45 11.47
N THR A 55 1.63 -6.28 12.06
CA THR A 55 0.69 -5.28 11.53
C THR A 55 1.08 -3.87 11.99
N LEU A 56 0.41 -2.86 11.46
CA LEU A 56 0.61 -1.45 11.83
C LEU A 56 -0.46 -1.01 12.84
N GLU A 57 -0.03 -0.37 13.93
CA GLU A 57 -0.93 0.23 14.90
C GLU A 57 -0.54 1.67 15.21
N MET A 58 -1.53 2.54 15.35
CA MET A 58 -1.30 3.95 15.67
C MET A 58 -0.78 4.10 17.11
N ASN A 59 0.40 4.65 17.25
CA ASN A 59 0.95 5.15 18.50
C ASN A 59 0.59 6.64 18.64
N ARG A 60 -0.36 6.94 19.52
CA ARG A 60 -0.89 8.29 19.67
C ARG A 60 0.08 9.25 20.36
N GLU A 61 1.03 8.75 21.12
CA GLU A 61 2.05 9.56 21.80
C GLU A 61 3.08 10.11 20.82
N VAL A 62 3.45 9.28 19.82
CA VAL A 62 4.41 9.65 18.77
C VAL A 62 3.71 10.28 17.56
N GLY A 63 2.41 10.02 17.37
CA GLY A 63 1.67 10.48 16.19
C GLY A 63 1.98 9.69 14.91
N ALA A 64 2.58 8.50 15.03
CA ALA A 64 2.93 7.61 13.93
C ALA A 64 2.59 6.15 14.28
N ARG A 65 2.85 5.21 13.37
CA ARG A 65 2.48 3.81 13.54
C ARG A 65 3.65 2.99 14.04
N ASP A 66 3.40 2.20 15.09
CA ASP A 66 4.27 1.10 15.51
C ASP A 66 4.05 -0.11 14.59
N ILE A 67 5.09 -0.93 14.41
CA ILE A 67 4.95 -2.27 13.85
C ILE A 67 4.86 -3.24 15.02
N VAL A 68 3.72 -3.90 15.13
CA VAL A 68 3.41 -4.80 16.23
C VAL A 68 3.31 -6.24 15.74
N ARG A 69 3.59 -7.18 16.64
CA ARG A 69 3.48 -8.62 16.41
C ARG A 69 2.39 -9.19 17.30
N TYR A 70 1.65 -10.13 16.75
CA TYR A 70 0.67 -10.94 17.46
C TYR A 70 1.00 -12.42 17.32
N ASP A 71 1.08 -13.12 18.42
CA ASP A 71 1.06 -14.59 18.43
C ASP A 71 -0.36 -15.07 18.15
N VAL A 72 -0.54 -15.91 17.13
CA VAL A 72 -1.86 -16.31 16.64
C VAL A 72 -2.60 -17.20 17.67
N LYS A 73 -1.86 -18.01 18.43
CA LYS A 73 -2.44 -18.97 19.37
C LYS A 73 -2.85 -18.32 20.70
N SER A 74 -1.97 -17.48 21.24
CA SER A 74 -2.19 -16.83 22.53
C SER A 74 -2.85 -15.46 22.43
N GLY A 75 -2.81 -14.81 21.26
CA GLY A 75 -3.20 -13.43 21.07
C GLY A 75 -2.22 -12.42 21.70
N GLN A 76 -1.07 -12.87 22.18
CA GLN A 76 -0.09 -12.01 22.84
C GLN A 76 0.44 -10.97 21.85
N ARG A 77 0.35 -9.69 22.26
CA ARG A 77 0.85 -8.54 21.51
C ARG A 77 2.24 -8.14 22.00
N SER A 78 3.13 -7.80 21.07
CA SER A 78 4.43 -7.17 21.35
C SER A 78 4.74 -6.10 20.30
N VAL A 79 5.45 -5.05 20.68
CA VAL A 79 5.95 -4.04 19.74
C VAL A 79 7.27 -4.55 19.17
N LEU A 80 7.35 -4.70 17.84
CA LEU A 80 8.57 -5.08 17.12
C LEU A 80 9.43 -3.87 16.81
N VAL A 81 8.79 -2.84 16.23
CA VAL A 81 9.46 -1.60 15.86
C VAL A 81 8.59 -0.45 16.36
N PRO A 82 9.02 0.24 17.44
CA PRO A 82 8.37 1.46 17.87
C PRO A 82 8.50 2.56 16.82
N ALA A 83 7.46 3.36 16.63
CA ALA A 83 7.48 4.51 15.73
C ALA A 83 8.61 5.51 16.08
N SER A 84 8.97 5.59 17.36
CA SER A 84 10.09 6.42 17.83
C SER A 84 11.47 5.99 17.31
N ASN A 85 11.61 4.78 16.78
CA ASN A 85 12.85 4.31 16.16
C ASN A 85 12.92 4.63 14.66
N LEU A 86 11.83 5.10 14.06
CA LEU A 86 11.71 5.41 12.64
C LEU A 86 11.65 6.93 12.46
N MET A 87 12.77 7.60 12.77
CA MET A 87 12.87 9.05 12.77
C MET A 87 13.72 9.54 11.60
N HIS A 88 13.29 10.64 11.00
CA HIS A 88 14.05 11.38 10.01
C HIS A 88 13.97 12.88 10.32
N GLU A 89 15.10 13.57 10.40
CA GLU A 89 15.18 15.01 10.70
C GLU A 89 14.39 15.46 11.95
N GLY A 90 14.28 14.54 12.93
CA GLY A 90 13.58 14.82 14.19
C GLY A 90 12.07 14.50 14.16
N GLU A 91 11.54 14.09 13.02
CA GLU A 91 10.13 13.75 12.85
C GLU A 91 9.94 12.25 12.59
N PRO A 92 8.83 11.64 13.07
CA PRO A 92 8.55 10.24 12.83
C PRO A 92 8.11 10.00 11.38
N VAL A 93 8.73 9.02 10.72
CA VAL A 93 8.36 8.60 9.36
C VAL A 93 6.96 7.97 9.36
N GLN A 94 6.07 8.49 8.53
CA GLN A 94 4.70 7.98 8.40
C GLN A 94 4.66 6.74 7.53
N ILE A 95 4.46 5.58 8.14
CA ILE A 95 4.42 4.29 7.44
C ILE A 95 3.08 4.14 6.72
N HIS A 96 3.10 3.91 5.42
CA HIS A 96 1.93 3.51 4.64
C HIS A 96 1.84 1.98 4.53
N ASP A 97 2.96 1.32 4.25
CA ASP A 97 3.10 -0.14 4.22
C ASP A 97 4.54 -0.54 4.54
N TYR A 98 4.82 -1.84 4.66
CA TYR A 98 6.14 -2.38 4.91
C TYR A 98 6.31 -3.77 4.33
N ILE A 99 7.56 -4.16 4.07
CA ILE A 99 7.93 -5.44 3.46
C ILE A 99 9.07 -6.05 4.28
N TRP A 100 8.91 -7.29 4.73
CA TRP A 100 9.97 -8.03 5.39
C TRP A 100 10.96 -8.62 4.38
N SER A 101 12.25 -8.68 4.76
CA SER A 101 13.17 -9.64 4.16
C SER A 101 12.73 -11.07 4.46
N GLU A 102 13.17 -12.04 3.66
CA GLU A 102 12.76 -13.44 3.81
C GLU A 102 13.10 -14.01 5.20
N ASP A 103 14.21 -13.59 5.78
CA ASP A 103 14.68 -14.00 7.11
C ASP A 103 14.12 -13.16 8.27
N ASN A 104 13.29 -12.14 7.98
CA ASN A 104 12.76 -11.15 8.92
C ASN A 104 13.83 -10.34 9.70
N THR A 105 15.07 -10.23 9.18
CA THR A 105 16.12 -9.42 9.80
C THR A 105 16.11 -7.98 9.33
N LYS A 106 15.53 -7.71 8.16
CA LYS A 106 15.41 -6.38 7.56
C LYS A 106 13.99 -6.07 7.14
N MET A 107 13.70 -4.81 6.98
CA MET A 107 12.41 -4.32 6.53
C MET A 107 12.56 -3.15 5.57
N LEU A 108 11.74 -3.13 4.52
CA LEU A 108 11.48 -1.94 3.75
C LEU A 108 10.24 -1.25 4.30
N VAL A 109 10.37 0.01 4.67
CA VAL A 109 9.26 0.88 5.08
C VAL A 109 8.85 1.72 3.88
N TYR A 110 7.58 1.62 3.49
CA TYR A 110 7.00 2.39 2.39
C TYR A 110 6.28 3.61 2.93
N THR A 111 6.60 4.77 2.41
CA THR A 111 6.11 6.06 2.88
C THR A 111 5.94 7.04 1.74
N ASN A 112 5.45 8.26 2.04
CA ASN A 112 5.28 9.36 1.07
C ASN A 112 4.61 8.88 -0.24
N SER A 113 3.61 7.99 -0.09
CA SER A 113 2.98 7.35 -1.24
C SER A 113 2.10 8.30 -2.03
N GLN A 114 2.13 8.15 -3.33
CA GLN A 114 1.29 8.88 -4.27
C GLN A 114 0.41 7.93 -5.07
N ARG A 115 -0.78 8.41 -5.37
CA ARG A 115 -1.74 7.67 -6.16
C ARG A 115 -1.33 7.61 -7.62
N VAL A 116 -1.39 6.39 -8.18
CA VAL A 116 -1.34 6.11 -9.61
C VAL A 116 -2.65 5.41 -9.95
N TRP A 117 -3.49 5.98 -10.78
CA TRP A 117 -4.83 5.46 -11.08
C TRP A 117 -5.66 5.18 -9.81
N ARG A 118 -5.79 3.93 -9.38
CA ARG A 118 -6.60 3.51 -8.22
C ARG A 118 -5.81 3.37 -6.95
N ASP A 119 -4.55 2.99 -7.04
CA ASP A 119 -3.71 2.63 -5.89
C ASP A 119 -2.51 3.56 -5.70
N ASN A 120 -2.00 3.58 -4.49
CA ASN A 120 -0.79 4.31 -4.14
C ASN A 120 0.42 3.41 -4.41
N THR A 121 0.89 3.38 -5.66
CA THR A 121 1.99 2.53 -6.09
C THR A 121 3.34 3.24 -6.22
N ARG A 122 3.36 4.57 -6.14
CA ARG A 122 4.58 5.40 -6.09
C ARG A 122 4.81 5.88 -4.67
N GLY A 123 6.07 5.93 -4.25
CA GLY A 123 6.43 6.42 -2.92
C GLY A 123 7.93 6.41 -2.70
N ASP A 124 8.31 6.59 -1.44
CA ASP A 124 9.68 6.48 -0.97
C ASP A 124 9.83 5.20 -0.14
N TYR A 125 11.04 4.66 -0.12
CA TYR A 125 11.36 3.46 0.63
C TYR A 125 12.53 3.71 1.57
N TRP A 126 12.42 3.16 2.78
CA TRP A 126 13.47 3.19 3.79
C TRP A 126 13.84 1.77 4.17
N LEU A 127 15.12 1.54 4.36
CA LEU A 127 15.65 0.31 4.92
C LEU A 127 15.72 0.44 6.44
N LEU A 128 15.17 -0.54 7.15
CA LEU A 128 15.44 -0.78 8.55
C LEU A 128 16.16 -2.10 8.70
N ASP A 129 17.35 -2.10 9.30
CA ASP A 129 18.05 -3.30 9.75
C ASP A 129 17.76 -3.50 11.23
N LEU A 130 17.10 -4.61 11.58
CA LEU A 130 16.68 -4.90 12.95
C LEU A 130 17.82 -5.37 13.86
N GLN A 131 18.93 -5.79 13.28
CA GLN A 131 20.09 -6.24 14.04
C GLN A 131 20.97 -5.07 14.49
N THR A 132 21.14 -4.10 13.60
CA THR A 132 21.96 -2.91 13.86
C THR A 132 21.16 -1.72 14.35
N GLY A 133 19.85 -1.68 14.06
CA GLY A 133 18.99 -0.53 14.29
C GLY A 133 19.17 0.58 13.23
N GLU A 134 19.95 0.35 12.18
CA GLU A 134 20.15 1.31 11.10
C GLU A 134 18.83 1.57 10.37
N PHE A 135 18.45 2.85 10.26
CA PHE A 135 17.28 3.30 9.50
C PHE A 135 17.70 4.36 8.51
N ARG A 136 17.62 4.05 7.21
CA ARG A 136 18.07 4.95 6.14
C ARG A 136 17.16 4.92 4.92
N GLN A 137 17.09 6.04 4.20
CA GLN A 137 16.36 6.13 2.96
C GLN A 137 17.13 5.40 1.83
N LEU A 138 16.39 4.65 1.00
CA LEU A 138 16.87 4.12 -0.26
C LEU A 138 16.76 5.16 -1.37
N GLY A 139 17.53 4.97 -2.45
CA GLY A 139 17.45 5.84 -3.61
C GLY A 139 17.87 7.28 -3.33
N GLN A 140 18.89 7.50 -2.51
CA GLN A 140 19.38 8.85 -2.21
C GLN A 140 19.63 9.67 -3.48
N GLY A 141 19.11 10.89 -3.52
CA GLY A 141 19.21 11.80 -4.67
C GLY A 141 18.21 11.52 -5.79
N LEU A 142 17.30 10.56 -5.63
CA LEU A 142 16.16 10.39 -6.53
C LEU A 142 15.04 11.39 -6.17
N ASP A 143 14.20 11.68 -7.17
CA ASP A 143 13.00 12.48 -6.94
C ASP A 143 12.06 11.78 -5.95
N PRO A 144 11.48 12.51 -4.98
CA PRO A 144 10.60 11.93 -3.99
C PRO A 144 9.33 11.34 -4.61
N SER A 145 8.79 10.32 -3.96
CA SER A 145 7.54 9.63 -4.35
C SER A 145 7.55 9.08 -5.78
N ARG A 146 8.70 8.61 -6.27
CA ARG A 146 8.82 8.07 -7.64
C ARG A 146 9.23 6.61 -7.71
N MET A 147 9.68 6.03 -6.62
CA MET A 147 10.02 4.61 -6.58
C MET A 147 8.75 3.76 -6.52
N MET A 148 8.79 2.59 -7.18
CA MET A 148 7.68 1.63 -7.21
C MET A 148 8.20 0.22 -6.93
N PHE A 149 7.41 -0.57 -6.22
CA PHE A 149 7.54 -2.02 -6.06
C PHE A 149 8.92 -2.48 -5.53
N ALA A 150 9.56 -1.70 -4.65
CA ALA A 150 10.82 -2.09 -4.06
C ALA A 150 10.72 -3.45 -3.36
N LYS A 151 11.69 -4.33 -3.58
CA LYS A 151 11.76 -5.67 -2.98
C LYS A 151 13.18 -6.16 -2.78
N PHE A 152 13.38 -6.86 -1.70
CA PHE A 152 14.65 -7.50 -1.39
C PHE A 152 15.03 -8.57 -2.41
N SER A 153 16.33 -8.72 -2.66
CA SER A 153 16.89 -9.97 -3.17
C SER A 153 16.64 -11.12 -2.18
N PRO A 154 16.68 -12.40 -2.59
CA PRO A 154 16.51 -13.54 -1.69
C PRO A 154 17.46 -13.56 -0.50
N ALA A 155 18.72 -13.09 -0.70
CA ALA A 155 19.72 -12.98 0.36
C ALA A 155 19.58 -11.71 1.23
N ALA A 156 18.64 -10.81 0.91
CA ALA A 156 18.46 -9.52 1.56
C ALA A 156 19.73 -8.65 1.62
N ASP A 157 20.60 -8.79 0.60
CA ASP A 157 21.81 -7.99 0.40
C ASP A 157 21.60 -6.84 -0.60
N LYS A 158 20.53 -6.91 -1.41
CA LYS A 158 20.15 -5.91 -2.40
C LYS A 158 18.66 -5.62 -2.36
N VAL A 159 18.28 -4.45 -2.92
CA VAL A 159 16.89 -4.09 -3.19
C VAL A 159 16.78 -3.68 -4.66
N ALA A 160 15.79 -4.26 -5.35
CA ALA A 160 15.41 -3.80 -6.70
C ALA A 160 14.13 -2.99 -6.62
N TYR A 161 13.99 -2.01 -7.50
CA TYR A 161 12.81 -1.16 -7.62
C TYR A 161 12.68 -0.58 -9.03
N VAL A 162 11.49 -0.08 -9.35
CA VAL A 162 11.25 0.69 -10.57
C VAL A 162 11.32 2.19 -10.25
N TYR A 163 12.00 2.94 -11.11
CA TYR A 163 12.07 4.39 -11.07
C TYR A 163 12.07 4.94 -12.49
N TYR A 164 11.09 5.81 -12.82
CA TYR A 164 10.83 6.32 -14.17
C TYR A 164 10.83 5.21 -15.24
N ASN A 165 10.03 4.16 -14.99
CA ASN A 165 9.86 3.03 -15.90
C ASN A 165 11.16 2.27 -16.24
N ASN A 166 12.18 2.40 -15.40
CA ASN A 166 13.42 1.62 -15.45
C ASN A 166 13.66 0.85 -14.16
N ILE A 167 14.30 -0.29 -14.27
CA ILE A 167 14.67 -1.14 -13.13
C ILE A 167 16.05 -0.74 -12.62
N TYR A 168 16.14 -0.58 -11.30
CA TYR A 168 17.36 -0.30 -10.56
C TYR A 168 17.59 -1.35 -9.49
N VAL A 169 18.84 -1.58 -9.14
CA VAL A 169 19.25 -2.38 -7.99
C VAL A 169 20.18 -1.56 -7.13
N GLU A 170 19.94 -1.53 -5.82
CA GLU A 170 20.80 -0.91 -4.83
C GLU A 170 21.40 -1.99 -3.93
N ASP A 171 22.73 -1.99 -3.79
CA ASP A 171 23.46 -2.84 -2.85
C ASP A 171 23.32 -2.25 -1.44
N LEU A 172 22.84 -3.05 -0.48
CA LEU A 172 22.52 -2.56 0.86
C LEU A 172 23.76 -2.30 1.73
N SER A 173 24.88 -2.90 1.41
CA SER A 173 26.14 -2.74 2.15
C SER A 173 26.91 -1.50 1.72
N THR A 174 26.89 -1.18 0.42
CA THR A 174 27.64 -0.06 -0.16
C THR A 174 26.80 1.15 -0.46
N GLY A 175 25.48 0.97 -0.63
CA GLY A 175 24.56 1.99 -1.16
C GLY A 175 24.74 2.25 -2.65
N GLU A 176 25.57 1.46 -3.35
CA GLU A 176 25.78 1.58 -4.79
C GLU A 176 24.52 1.20 -5.54
N ARG A 177 24.12 2.08 -6.48
CA ARG A 177 22.95 1.89 -7.31
C ARG A 177 23.32 1.61 -8.75
N THR A 178 22.82 0.50 -9.28
CA THR A 178 22.99 0.08 -10.67
C THR A 178 21.66 0.16 -11.41
N GLN A 179 21.64 0.88 -12.53
CA GLN A 179 20.51 0.86 -13.46
C GLN A 179 20.62 -0.35 -14.38
N LEU A 180 19.52 -1.12 -14.53
CA LEU A 180 19.51 -2.34 -15.36
C LEU A 180 18.86 -2.14 -16.72
N THR A 181 17.86 -1.25 -16.84
CA THR A 181 17.18 -0.92 -18.10
C THR A 181 17.31 0.58 -18.37
N PHE A 182 17.36 1.00 -19.65
CA PHE A 182 17.73 2.37 -20.02
C PHE A 182 16.77 3.02 -21.01
N ASP A 183 15.76 2.30 -21.45
CA ASP A 183 14.80 2.72 -22.48
C ASP A 183 13.44 3.15 -21.89
N GLY A 184 13.29 3.13 -20.56
CA GLY A 184 12.08 3.53 -19.85
C GLY A 184 11.69 4.97 -20.20
N SER A 185 10.41 5.17 -20.54
CA SER A 185 9.78 6.43 -20.93
C SER A 185 8.29 6.38 -20.63
N ASP A 186 7.52 7.39 -21.04
CA ASP A 186 6.06 7.35 -20.94
C ASP A 186 5.43 6.28 -21.84
N GLU A 187 6.18 5.79 -22.86
CA GLU A 187 5.70 4.79 -23.82
C GLU A 187 6.36 3.42 -23.65
N ILE A 188 7.55 3.36 -23.04
CA ILE A 188 8.29 2.11 -22.75
C ILE A 188 8.31 1.90 -21.24
N ILE A 189 7.80 0.76 -20.81
CA ILE A 189 7.58 0.46 -19.40
C ILE A 189 8.34 -0.82 -19.04
N ASN A 190 9.27 -0.73 -18.09
CA ASN A 190 10.05 -1.85 -17.58
C ASN A 190 9.72 -2.12 -16.10
N GLY A 191 9.33 -3.35 -15.79
CA GLY A 191 9.14 -3.81 -14.42
C GLY A 191 7.87 -3.33 -13.70
N ASN A 192 7.02 -2.62 -14.39
CA ASN A 192 5.64 -2.30 -14.03
C ASN A 192 4.72 -2.51 -15.25
N PHE A 193 3.48 -2.11 -15.17
CA PHE A 193 2.50 -2.37 -16.21
C PHE A 193 1.87 -1.09 -16.76
N ASP A 194 1.34 -1.18 -17.98
CA ASP A 194 0.53 -0.14 -18.59
C ASP A 194 -0.89 -0.11 -17.99
N TRP A 195 -1.67 0.85 -18.40
CA TRP A 195 -3.03 1.07 -17.88
C TRP A 195 -3.94 -0.18 -18.01
N VAL A 196 -3.84 -0.92 -19.11
CA VAL A 196 -4.71 -2.09 -19.35
C VAL A 196 -4.42 -3.22 -18.39
N TYR A 197 -3.14 -3.54 -18.18
CA TYR A 197 -2.74 -4.58 -17.25
C TYR A 197 -3.11 -4.21 -15.81
N GLU A 198 -2.95 -2.93 -15.44
CA GLU A 198 -3.30 -2.45 -14.10
C GLU A 198 -4.81 -2.46 -13.88
N GLU A 199 -5.59 -1.83 -14.77
CA GLU A 199 -7.02 -1.59 -14.58
C GLU A 199 -7.89 -2.81 -14.88
N GLU A 200 -7.58 -3.57 -15.94
CA GLU A 200 -8.39 -4.68 -16.40
C GLU A 200 -7.96 -6.03 -15.80
N LEU A 201 -6.67 -6.20 -15.54
CA LEU A 201 -6.13 -7.46 -15.05
C LEU A 201 -5.70 -7.40 -13.58
N GLY A 202 -5.68 -6.22 -12.95
CA GLY A 202 -5.26 -6.03 -11.56
C GLY A 202 -3.78 -6.34 -11.31
N ILE A 203 -2.93 -6.16 -12.34
CA ILE A 203 -1.50 -6.46 -12.27
C ILE A 203 -0.71 -5.16 -12.30
N GLN A 204 0.10 -4.91 -11.27
CA GLN A 204 0.86 -3.67 -11.12
C GLN A 204 2.37 -3.90 -11.05
N ASP A 205 2.82 -4.94 -10.36
CA ASP A 205 4.21 -5.26 -10.04
C ASP A 205 4.79 -6.24 -11.06
N GLY A 206 5.59 -5.74 -11.98
CA GLY A 206 6.04 -6.41 -13.20
C GLY A 206 7.46 -6.97 -13.17
N PHE A 207 8.09 -7.23 -12.00
CA PHE A 207 9.40 -7.89 -11.98
C PHE A 207 9.57 -8.83 -10.77
N ARG A 208 10.46 -9.80 -10.91
CA ARG A 208 10.77 -10.78 -9.85
C ARG A 208 12.25 -11.13 -9.87
N TRP A 209 12.85 -11.25 -8.69
CA TRP A 209 14.17 -11.84 -8.51
C TRP A 209 14.16 -13.33 -8.84
N SER A 210 15.25 -13.83 -9.42
CA SER A 210 15.52 -15.27 -9.45
C SER A 210 15.78 -15.79 -8.03
N PRO A 211 15.52 -17.08 -7.74
CA PRO A 211 15.73 -17.66 -6.40
C PRO A 211 17.18 -17.56 -5.90
N ASP A 212 18.16 -17.49 -6.81
CA ASP A 212 19.58 -17.33 -6.48
C ASP A 212 20.02 -15.86 -6.37
N GLY A 213 19.11 -14.90 -6.58
CA GLY A 213 19.38 -13.46 -6.51
C GLY A 213 20.28 -12.89 -7.59
N LYS A 214 20.60 -13.66 -8.65
CA LYS A 214 21.53 -13.24 -9.69
C LYS A 214 20.89 -12.60 -10.91
N SER A 215 19.59 -12.79 -11.08
CA SER A 215 18.83 -12.32 -12.23
C SER A 215 17.50 -11.73 -11.80
N ILE A 216 16.94 -10.88 -12.67
CA ILE A 216 15.59 -10.34 -12.54
C ILE A 216 14.85 -10.66 -13.84
N ALA A 217 13.71 -11.36 -13.73
CA ALA A 217 12.75 -11.45 -14.81
C ALA A 217 11.79 -10.27 -14.71
N TYR A 218 11.48 -9.62 -15.83
CA TYR A 218 10.59 -8.47 -15.84
C TYR A 218 9.75 -8.36 -17.12
N TRP A 219 8.61 -7.71 -16.99
CA TRP A 219 7.77 -7.32 -18.11
C TRP A 219 8.29 -6.04 -18.73
N HIS A 220 8.44 -6.06 -20.05
CA HIS A 220 8.71 -4.89 -20.87
C HIS A 220 7.50 -4.66 -21.77
N SER A 221 6.90 -3.48 -21.67
CA SER A 221 5.74 -3.08 -22.50
C SER A 221 6.12 -1.91 -23.38
N ASP A 222 5.85 -2.04 -24.69
CA ASP A 222 5.98 -0.96 -25.67
C ASP A 222 4.59 -0.52 -26.10
N THR A 223 4.19 0.67 -25.68
CA THR A 223 2.85 1.23 -25.90
C THR A 223 2.75 2.11 -27.15
N ARG A 224 3.84 2.32 -27.91
CA ARG A 224 3.91 3.24 -29.05
C ARG A 224 2.92 2.91 -30.18
N GLY A 225 2.49 1.67 -30.28
CA GLY A 225 1.44 1.25 -31.25
C GLY A 225 0.01 1.37 -30.73
N THR A 226 -0.17 1.74 -29.47
CA THR A 226 -1.48 1.80 -28.80
C THR A 226 -2.12 3.19 -29.00
N GLY A 227 -3.42 3.23 -29.25
CA GLY A 227 -4.16 4.49 -29.34
C GLY A 227 -4.14 5.26 -28.02
N VAL A 228 -4.20 6.59 -28.08
CA VAL A 228 -4.18 7.45 -26.90
C VAL A 228 -5.60 7.88 -26.53
N PHE A 229 -5.94 7.77 -25.26
CA PHE A 229 -7.14 8.35 -24.66
C PHE A 229 -6.79 9.65 -23.92
N TYR A 230 -7.65 10.64 -24.02
CA TYR A 230 -7.48 11.94 -23.39
C TYR A 230 -8.50 12.10 -22.27
N MET A 231 -8.06 11.96 -21.03
CA MET A 231 -8.89 12.20 -19.85
C MET A 231 -8.83 13.70 -19.49
N ILE A 232 -9.96 14.26 -19.08
CA ILE A 232 -10.03 15.66 -18.66
C ILE A 232 -9.98 15.71 -17.12
N ASN A 233 -9.00 16.40 -16.61
CA ASN A 233 -8.91 16.71 -15.18
C ASN A 233 -9.53 18.07 -14.89
N ASN A 234 -10.62 18.07 -14.13
CA ASN A 234 -11.40 19.27 -13.77
C ASN A 234 -11.26 19.63 -12.28
N VAL A 235 -10.40 18.94 -11.50
CA VAL A 235 -10.40 19.06 -10.04
C VAL A 235 -9.14 19.69 -9.44
N ASP A 236 -8.00 19.59 -10.12
CA ASP A 236 -6.71 20.01 -9.56
C ASP A 236 -6.39 21.49 -9.81
N SER A 237 -7.12 22.15 -10.69
CA SER A 237 -6.95 23.60 -10.96
C SER A 237 -8.25 24.25 -11.43
N ILE A 238 -8.25 25.59 -11.50
CA ILE A 238 -9.38 26.39 -12.03
C ILE A 238 -9.65 26.05 -13.49
N TYR A 239 -8.61 25.85 -14.28
CA TYR A 239 -8.73 25.44 -15.67
C TYR A 239 -8.48 23.96 -15.82
N SER A 240 -9.30 23.30 -16.65
CA SER A 240 -9.14 21.87 -16.96
C SER A 240 -7.80 21.60 -17.63
N SER A 241 -7.20 20.47 -17.29
CA SER A 241 -6.02 19.92 -17.97
C SER A 241 -6.33 18.58 -18.62
N VAL A 242 -5.55 18.21 -19.63
CA VAL A 242 -5.70 16.94 -20.34
C VAL A 242 -4.63 15.98 -19.85
N ILE A 243 -5.03 14.74 -19.52
CA ILE A 243 -4.14 13.64 -19.14
C ILE A 243 -4.20 12.61 -20.28
N PRO A 244 -3.21 12.59 -21.19
CA PRO A 244 -3.11 11.57 -22.22
C PRO A 244 -2.51 10.28 -21.63
N PHE A 245 -3.03 9.12 -22.05
CA PHE A 245 -2.41 7.83 -21.74
C PHE A 245 -2.76 6.79 -22.80
N PRO A 246 -1.89 5.77 -23.02
CA PRO A 246 -2.16 4.68 -23.93
C PRO A 246 -3.38 3.88 -23.51
N TYR A 247 -4.34 3.73 -24.41
CA TYR A 247 -5.60 3.03 -24.16
C TYR A 247 -6.06 2.28 -25.42
N PRO A 248 -5.94 0.96 -25.48
CA PRO A 248 -6.41 0.18 -26.60
C PRO A 248 -7.93 0.04 -26.55
N LYS A 249 -8.62 0.60 -27.53
CA LYS A 249 -10.07 0.33 -27.73
C LYS A 249 -10.26 -1.06 -28.32
N ALA A 250 -11.43 -1.66 -28.11
CA ALA A 250 -11.77 -2.94 -28.68
C ALA A 250 -11.53 -2.98 -30.21
N GLY A 251 -10.78 -3.97 -30.68
CA GLY A 251 -10.41 -4.12 -32.10
C GLY A 251 -9.19 -3.28 -32.53
N THR A 252 -8.55 -2.53 -31.65
CA THR A 252 -7.29 -1.81 -31.92
C THR A 252 -6.06 -2.55 -31.39
N GLN A 253 -4.88 -2.04 -31.69
CA GLN A 253 -3.61 -2.64 -31.28
C GLN A 253 -3.37 -2.45 -29.78
N ASN A 254 -2.99 -3.54 -29.10
CA ASN A 254 -2.47 -3.52 -27.73
C ASN A 254 -0.98 -3.20 -27.71
N SER A 255 -0.46 -2.93 -26.49
CA SER A 255 0.99 -2.82 -26.24
C SER A 255 1.71 -4.11 -26.67
N ALA A 256 2.90 -3.94 -27.23
CA ALA A 256 3.78 -5.07 -27.49
C ALA A 256 4.53 -5.44 -26.20
N VAL A 257 4.39 -6.69 -25.74
CA VAL A 257 4.89 -7.14 -24.44
C VAL A 257 5.93 -8.22 -24.60
N LYS A 258 6.98 -8.17 -23.77
CA LYS A 258 8.07 -9.16 -23.65
C LYS A 258 8.33 -9.46 -22.17
N VAL A 259 8.89 -10.64 -21.93
CA VAL A 259 9.50 -11.02 -20.64
C VAL A 259 10.96 -11.34 -20.87
#